data_f98a6cb0ca9213023ecd792c2a12fa5f
#
_entry.id   f98a6cb0ca9213023ecd792c2a12fa5f
#
_cell.length_a   1.000
_cell.length_b   1.000
_cell.length_c   1.000
_cell.angle_alpha   90.00
_cell.angle_beta   90.00
_cell.angle_gamma   90.00
#
_symmetry.space_group_name_H-M   'P 1'
#
loop_
_entity.id
_entity.type
_entity.pdbx_description
1 polymer ?
#
loop_
_entity_poly.entity_id
_entity_poly.type
_entity_poly.pdbx_seq_one_letter_code
_entity_poly.pdbx_strand_id
1 'polypeptide(L)'
;MSVILSGVLTPFLSLGQDASIDEQIEAYMEPVTNSIMDVIFVTVPVGFGYDVPFVLIWLLVGAIFFTFYFNFISIRGFKHAIDVVKGKFDNPNNKEAGEVSHFQALTAALSGTVGVGNIAGVAIAVSIGGPGATFWMIVAGLLGMSAKFIECTLGTKYRIQHPDGSVSGGPSYYLSRGLAKKGKTMGQLGKVLAVMFAIACIGGSLGGGNMVQINQATKQLISVTGGTESLFFGQAWIFGAIMAAVVGMIIIGGIKSIARVTDKVVPFMVGIYVISALVVLTGNLSAIPSALNQIISGAFDSGAMYGGIIGVMIQGFKRAAFSNEAGIGSASIAHSAAKTDEPVSEGMVSLLEPFIDTVVICTMTALVIVISGYGSFSAEEALSLAKSGDLMAIELTSSAFSQTISWFPVVLSISVILFALSTMLSWSYYGLKSWTYIFGDSKYSDISYKVLFCVFVVIGSAISAKSVFNFGDAMIFAMCFPNVLGLYLLAPEVKADLKDYLARVKSGEIVQHKK
;
A
#
# COMPACT_ATOMS: atom_id res chain seq x y z
N MET A 1 5.34 -20.16 -24.08
CA MET A 1 3.92 -20.15 -24.51
C MET A 1 3.24 -21.49 -24.31
N SER A 2 3.86 -22.65 -24.60
CA SER A 2 3.28 -23.98 -24.35
C SER A 2 3.11 -24.32 -22.86
N VAL A 3 4.02 -23.90 -21.97
CA VAL A 3 3.97 -24.14 -20.53
C VAL A 3 2.85 -23.29 -19.86
N ILE A 4 2.59 -22.10 -20.36
CA ILE A 4 1.50 -21.23 -19.86
C ILE A 4 0.13 -21.78 -20.31
N LEU A 5 0.02 -22.30 -21.53
CA LEU A 5 -1.22 -22.92 -22.04
C LEU A 5 -1.54 -24.26 -21.36
N SER A 6 -0.54 -25.06 -21.01
CA SER A 6 -0.78 -26.31 -20.26
C SER A 6 -1.22 -26.06 -18.83
N GLY A 7 -0.65 -25.03 -18.18
CA GLY A 7 -1.06 -24.63 -16.81
C GLY A 7 -2.49 -24.08 -16.71
N VAL A 8 -3.01 -23.48 -17.78
CA VAL A 8 -4.38 -22.92 -17.81
C VAL A 8 -5.45 -23.97 -18.11
N LEU A 9 -5.11 -25.07 -18.79
CA LEU A 9 -6.06 -26.10 -19.20
C LEU A 9 -6.15 -27.32 -18.27
N THR A 10 -5.12 -27.55 -17.43
CA THR A 10 -5.09 -28.71 -16.51
C THR A 10 -6.10 -28.66 -15.34
N PRO A 11 -6.50 -27.52 -14.79
CA PRO A 11 -7.49 -27.49 -13.71
C PRO A 11 -8.88 -27.99 -14.08
N PHE A 12 -9.26 -27.87 -15.38
CA PHE A 12 -10.57 -28.35 -15.87
C PHE A 12 -10.77 -29.85 -15.73
N LEU A 13 -9.68 -30.62 -15.70
CA LEU A 13 -9.72 -32.08 -15.68
C LEU A 13 -9.64 -32.69 -14.27
N SER A 14 -9.34 -31.87 -13.23
CA SER A 14 -9.12 -32.33 -11.86
C SER A 14 -10.22 -31.96 -10.88
N LEU A 15 -11.11 -31.03 -11.22
CA LEU A 15 -12.21 -30.63 -10.33
C LEU A 15 -13.40 -31.56 -10.55
N GLY A 16 -13.87 -32.19 -9.47
CA GLY A 16 -15.11 -32.95 -9.47
C GLY A 16 -16.31 -32.07 -9.86
N GLN A 17 -17.38 -32.69 -10.38
CA GLN A 17 -18.60 -31.96 -10.77
C GLN A 17 -19.30 -31.21 -9.63
N ASP A 18 -18.85 -31.39 -8.36
CA ASP A 18 -19.42 -30.81 -7.15
C ASP A 18 -18.57 -29.68 -6.54
N ALA A 19 -17.50 -29.22 -7.24
CA ALA A 19 -16.64 -28.15 -6.73
C ALA A 19 -17.41 -26.83 -6.65
N SER A 20 -17.31 -26.14 -5.49
CA SER A 20 -17.89 -24.81 -5.29
C SER A 20 -17.31 -23.78 -6.27
N ILE A 21 -18.02 -22.68 -6.51
CA ILE A 21 -17.54 -21.58 -7.35
C ILE A 21 -16.19 -21.06 -6.83
N ASP A 22 -16.03 -21.00 -5.51
CA ASP A 22 -14.82 -20.53 -4.85
C ASP A 22 -13.62 -21.43 -5.16
N GLU A 23 -13.79 -22.77 -5.09
CA GLU A 23 -12.75 -23.74 -5.44
C GLU A 23 -12.37 -23.71 -6.92
N GLN A 24 -13.35 -23.46 -7.79
CA GLN A 24 -13.08 -23.33 -9.23
C GLN A 24 -12.24 -22.08 -9.52
N ILE A 25 -12.57 -20.93 -8.94
CA ILE A 25 -11.83 -19.69 -9.10
C ILE A 25 -10.40 -19.84 -8.55
N GLU A 26 -10.24 -20.45 -7.38
CA GLU A 26 -8.94 -20.73 -6.77
C GLU A 26 -8.04 -21.56 -7.67
N ALA A 27 -8.57 -22.64 -8.24
CA ALA A 27 -7.82 -23.53 -9.14
C ALA A 27 -7.29 -22.84 -10.39
N TYR A 28 -7.97 -21.77 -10.87
CA TYR A 28 -7.48 -20.96 -11.99
C TYR A 28 -6.44 -19.92 -11.55
N MET A 29 -6.65 -19.31 -10.40
CA MET A 29 -5.81 -18.22 -9.95
C MET A 29 -4.47 -18.69 -9.38
N GLU A 30 -4.45 -19.84 -8.71
CA GLU A 30 -3.25 -20.34 -8.03
C GLU A 30 -2.04 -20.55 -8.98
N PRO A 31 -2.14 -21.24 -10.14
CA PRO A 31 -1.01 -21.43 -11.04
C PRO A 31 -0.47 -20.11 -11.62
N VAL A 32 -1.37 -19.19 -11.96
CA VAL A 32 -1.00 -17.86 -12.48
C VAL A 32 -0.27 -17.07 -11.40
N THR A 33 -0.81 -17.07 -10.19
CA THR A 33 -0.24 -16.38 -9.03
C THR A 33 1.14 -16.93 -8.70
N ASN A 34 1.30 -18.24 -8.61
CA ASN A 34 2.59 -18.88 -8.31
C ASN A 34 3.64 -18.54 -9.38
N SER A 35 3.28 -18.57 -10.67
CA SER A 35 4.20 -18.20 -11.75
C SER A 35 4.68 -16.74 -11.67
N ILE A 36 3.81 -15.81 -11.27
CA ILE A 36 4.18 -14.42 -11.09
C ILE A 36 5.06 -14.26 -9.83
N MET A 37 4.71 -14.94 -8.75
CA MET A 37 5.49 -14.94 -7.50
C MET A 37 6.92 -15.42 -7.73
N ASP A 38 7.12 -16.50 -8.46
CA ASP A 38 8.45 -17.06 -8.77
C ASP A 38 9.35 -16.06 -9.51
N VAL A 39 8.76 -15.23 -10.38
CA VAL A 39 9.50 -14.21 -11.12
C VAL A 39 9.80 -12.99 -10.25
N ILE A 40 8.83 -12.50 -9.48
CA ILE A 40 8.97 -11.23 -8.73
C ILE A 40 9.78 -11.42 -7.46
N PHE A 41 9.60 -12.56 -6.76
CA PHE A 41 10.31 -12.87 -5.53
C PHE A 41 11.53 -13.79 -5.73
N VAL A 42 12.13 -13.70 -6.91
CA VAL A 42 13.41 -14.40 -7.17
C VAL A 42 14.40 -14.06 -6.04
N THR A 43 14.96 -15.08 -5.43
CA THR A 43 15.89 -14.91 -4.32
C THR A 43 17.34 -14.85 -4.79
N VAL A 44 18.15 -14.11 -4.04
CA VAL A 44 19.61 -14.06 -4.22
C VAL A 44 20.30 -14.43 -2.92
N PRO A 45 21.37 -15.21 -2.96
CA PRO A 45 22.14 -15.57 -1.77
C PRO A 45 22.91 -14.34 -1.26
N VAL A 46 22.64 -13.97 0.00
CA VAL A 46 23.32 -12.83 0.66
C VAL A 46 24.46 -13.27 1.58
N GLY A 47 24.81 -14.55 1.57
CA GLY A 47 25.79 -15.16 2.47
C GLY A 47 25.14 -15.73 3.74
N PHE A 48 25.96 -16.38 4.58
CA PHE A 48 25.52 -17.00 5.84
C PHE A 48 24.36 -18.02 5.70
N GLY A 49 24.11 -18.54 4.48
CA GLY A 49 23.05 -19.52 4.22
C GLY A 49 21.65 -18.91 4.06
N TYR A 50 21.55 -17.59 3.86
CA TYR A 50 20.28 -16.91 3.67
C TYR A 50 20.06 -16.50 2.21
N ASP A 51 18.83 -16.76 1.73
CA ASP A 51 18.33 -16.30 0.45
C ASP A 51 17.30 -15.18 0.68
N VAL A 52 17.53 -14.02 0.07
CA VAL A 52 16.67 -12.84 0.22
C VAL A 52 16.02 -12.51 -1.12
N PRO A 53 14.70 -12.24 -1.18
CA PRO A 53 14.07 -11.76 -2.40
C PRO A 53 14.74 -10.50 -2.94
N PHE A 54 15.19 -10.53 -4.20
CA PHE A 54 15.90 -9.42 -4.81
C PHE A 54 15.12 -8.11 -4.76
N VAL A 55 13.81 -8.19 -4.92
CA VAL A 55 12.91 -7.03 -4.88
C VAL A 55 12.98 -6.26 -3.55
N LEU A 56 13.15 -6.96 -2.42
CA LEU A 56 13.28 -6.32 -1.10
C LEU A 56 14.64 -5.64 -0.95
N ILE A 57 15.72 -6.26 -1.45
CA ILE A 57 17.04 -5.64 -1.49
C ILE A 57 16.99 -4.36 -2.34
N TRP A 58 16.34 -4.43 -3.50
CA TRP A 58 16.17 -3.31 -4.43
C TRP A 58 15.47 -2.12 -3.78
N LEU A 59 14.36 -2.37 -3.07
CA LEU A 59 13.63 -1.35 -2.31
C LEU A 59 14.45 -0.77 -1.16
N LEU A 60 15.09 -1.62 -0.37
CA LEU A 60 15.88 -1.21 0.79
C LEU A 60 17.07 -0.33 0.38
N VAL A 61 17.83 -0.77 -0.64
CA VAL A 61 18.97 0.00 -1.17
C VAL A 61 18.48 1.34 -1.73
N GLY A 62 17.33 1.35 -2.43
CA GLY A 62 16.70 2.59 -2.91
C GLY A 62 16.34 3.54 -1.77
N ALA A 63 15.65 3.04 -0.74
CA ALA A 63 15.23 3.85 0.40
C ALA A 63 16.42 4.44 1.19
N ILE A 64 17.46 3.64 1.41
CA ILE A 64 18.72 4.10 2.02
C ILE A 64 19.37 5.18 1.15
N PHE A 65 19.55 4.89 -0.15
CA PHE A 65 20.16 5.84 -1.09
C PHE A 65 19.42 7.18 -1.07
N PHE A 66 18.10 7.21 -1.25
CA PHE A 66 17.33 8.46 -1.30
C PHE A 66 17.39 9.20 0.04
N THR A 67 17.40 8.50 1.17
CA THR A 67 17.52 9.13 2.50
C THR A 67 18.83 9.90 2.62
N PHE A 68 19.96 9.30 2.26
CA PHE A 68 21.25 9.96 2.30
C PHE A 68 21.40 11.02 1.18
N TYR A 69 20.94 10.71 -0.03
CA TYR A 69 21.06 11.59 -1.20
C TYR A 69 20.33 12.92 -1.01
N PHE A 70 19.16 12.90 -0.37
CA PHE A 70 18.38 14.10 -0.02
C PHE A 70 18.68 14.64 1.38
N ASN A 71 19.78 14.24 2.02
CA ASN A 71 20.25 14.72 3.32
C ASN A 71 19.16 14.64 4.40
N PHE A 72 18.55 13.46 4.57
CA PHE A 72 17.50 13.20 5.55
C PHE A 72 16.32 14.17 5.44
N ILE A 73 15.81 14.35 4.23
CA ILE A 73 14.67 15.24 3.97
C ILE A 73 13.44 14.82 4.78
N SER A 74 13.31 13.55 5.11
CA SER A 74 12.27 13.01 6.00
C SER A 74 12.20 13.71 7.35
N ILE A 75 13.34 14.12 7.91
CA ILE A 75 13.42 14.83 9.19
C ILE A 75 13.33 16.34 8.95
N ARG A 76 14.13 16.85 8.02
CA ARG A 76 14.28 18.30 7.79
C ARG A 76 13.04 18.93 7.16
N GLY A 77 12.35 18.19 6.31
CA GLY A 77 11.13 18.61 5.61
C GLY A 77 9.84 18.41 6.40
N PHE A 78 9.87 17.64 7.50
CA PHE A 78 8.65 17.18 8.18
C PHE A 78 7.75 18.32 8.68
N LYS A 79 8.34 19.33 9.33
CA LYS A 79 7.59 20.51 9.77
C LYS A 79 7.00 21.29 8.60
N HIS A 80 7.78 21.43 7.53
CA HIS A 80 7.34 22.12 6.32
C HIS A 80 6.18 21.38 5.65
N ALA A 81 6.24 20.02 5.60
CA ALA A 81 5.14 19.19 5.11
C ALA A 81 3.82 19.49 5.85
N ILE A 82 3.86 19.56 7.17
CA ILE A 82 2.68 19.92 7.99
C ILE A 82 2.18 21.34 7.66
N ASP A 83 3.08 22.29 7.45
CA ASP A 83 2.71 23.67 7.12
C ASP A 83 2.06 23.78 5.73
N VAL A 84 2.53 22.98 4.73
CA VAL A 84 1.91 22.88 3.41
C VAL A 84 0.51 22.29 3.51
N VAL A 85 0.34 21.16 4.20
CA VAL A 85 -0.98 20.52 4.39
C VAL A 85 -1.98 21.46 5.08
N LYS A 86 -1.51 22.29 6.01
CA LYS A 86 -2.33 23.34 6.66
C LYS A 86 -2.69 24.51 5.74
N GLY A 87 -2.23 24.48 4.48
CA GLY A 87 -2.51 25.51 3.48
C GLY A 87 -1.78 26.83 3.72
N LYS A 88 -0.67 26.84 4.48
CA LYS A 88 0.11 28.07 4.70
C LYS A 88 0.82 28.59 3.45
N PHE A 89 0.97 27.75 2.45
CA PHE A 89 1.61 28.05 1.18
C PHE A 89 0.63 28.11 0.02
N ASP A 90 -0.68 27.91 0.28
CA ASP A 90 -1.72 28.04 -0.74
C ASP A 90 -1.87 29.52 -1.12
N ASN A 91 -1.78 29.83 -2.41
CA ASN A 91 -2.07 31.17 -2.90
C ASN A 91 -3.57 31.32 -3.23
N PRO A 92 -4.36 32.06 -2.44
CA PRO A 92 -5.80 32.17 -2.64
C PRO A 92 -6.19 32.86 -3.95
N ASN A 93 -5.25 33.57 -4.60
CA ASN A 93 -5.48 34.30 -5.84
C ASN A 93 -4.98 33.54 -7.09
N ASN A 94 -4.37 32.39 -6.93
CA ASN A 94 -3.76 31.65 -8.03
C ASN A 94 -4.68 30.51 -8.49
N LYS A 95 -4.92 30.41 -9.79
CA LYS A 95 -5.59 29.26 -10.42
C LYS A 95 -4.56 28.17 -10.72
N GLU A 96 -3.99 27.63 -9.65
CA GLU A 96 -2.99 26.56 -9.74
C GLU A 96 -3.55 25.33 -10.44
N ALA A 97 -2.70 24.66 -11.19
CA ALA A 97 -3.03 23.43 -11.88
C ALA A 97 -3.31 22.30 -10.88
N GLY A 98 -4.36 21.51 -11.10
CA GLY A 98 -4.73 20.37 -10.27
C GLY A 98 -6.23 20.30 -10.00
N GLU A 99 -6.65 19.20 -9.36
CA GLU A 99 -8.06 18.89 -9.15
C GLU A 99 -8.49 18.98 -7.68
N VAL A 100 -7.56 18.73 -6.74
CA VAL A 100 -7.83 18.59 -5.31
C VAL A 100 -6.82 19.38 -4.48
N SER A 101 -7.14 19.70 -3.20
CA SER A 101 -6.20 20.38 -2.31
C SER A 101 -5.07 19.44 -1.87
N HIS A 102 -3.98 19.97 -1.29
CA HIS A 102 -2.90 19.19 -0.68
C HIS A 102 -3.43 18.20 0.37
N PHE A 103 -4.34 18.63 1.23
CA PHE A 103 -4.97 17.77 2.22
C PHE A 103 -5.79 16.64 1.58
N GLN A 104 -6.56 16.94 0.53
CA GLN A 104 -7.33 15.93 -0.20
C GLN A 104 -6.44 14.95 -0.96
N ALA A 105 -5.32 15.41 -1.56
CA ALA A 105 -4.34 14.54 -2.19
C ALA A 105 -3.70 13.60 -1.15
N LEU A 106 -3.28 14.13 -0.01
CA LEU A 106 -2.73 13.36 1.11
C LEU A 106 -3.75 12.33 1.63
N THR A 107 -4.99 12.72 1.87
CA THR A 107 -6.02 11.78 2.37
C THR A 107 -6.40 10.74 1.33
N ALA A 108 -6.38 11.07 0.04
CA ALA A 108 -6.58 10.10 -1.03
C ALA A 108 -5.40 9.10 -1.09
N ALA A 109 -4.16 9.55 -0.92
CA ALA A 109 -2.99 8.69 -0.86
C ALA A 109 -2.97 7.84 0.43
N LEU A 110 -3.22 8.44 1.60
CA LEU A 110 -3.38 7.71 2.87
C LEU A 110 -4.52 6.70 2.82
N SER A 111 -5.58 6.99 2.07
CA SER A 111 -6.67 6.03 1.84
C SER A 111 -6.18 4.78 1.08
N GLY A 112 -5.20 4.93 0.19
CA GLY A 112 -4.58 3.81 -0.51
C GLY A 112 -3.68 2.97 0.40
N THR A 113 -2.94 3.60 1.29
CA THR A 113 -1.92 2.99 2.16
C THR A 113 -2.50 2.54 3.50
N VAL A 114 -3.25 3.41 4.20
CA VAL A 114 -3.88 3.07 5.49
C VAL A 114 -5.12 2.23 5.24
N GLY A 115 -4.92 0.93 5.27
CA GLY A 115 -5.91 -0.07 4.92
C GLY A 115 -5.82 -1.33 5.78
N VAL A 116 -6.27 -2.42 5.22
CA VAL A 116 -6.16 -3.74 5.87
C VAL A 116 -4.69 -4.12 6.12
N GLY A 117 -3.74 -3.57 5.36
CA GLY A 117 -2.30 -3.76 5.57
C GLY A 117 -1.81 -3.39 6.97
N ASN A 118 -2.36 -2.32 7.56
CA ASN A 118 -2.01 -1.86 8.91
C ASN A 118 -2.55 -2.75 10.02
N ILE A 119 -3.49 -3.62 9.73
CA ILE A 119 -4.15 -4.52 10.66
C ILE A 119 -3.68 -5.95 10.40
N ALA A 120 -4.12 -6.54 9.30
CA ALA A 120 -3.78 -7.90 8.91
C ALA A 120 -2.30 -8.06 8.52
N GLY A 121 -1.72 -7.09 7.79
CA GLY A 121 -0.31 -7.12 7.40
C GLY A 121 0.64 -7.08 8.60
N VAL A 122 0.32 -6.29 9.63
CA VAL A 122 1.09 -6.24 10.89
C VAL A 122 0.96 -7.56 11.65
N ALA A 123 -0.25 -8.12 11.72
CA ALA A 123 -0.47 -9.42 12.36
C ALA A 123 0.37 -10.52 11.67
N ILE A 124 0.41 -10.54 10.35
CA ILE A 124 1.26 -11.47 9.57
C ILE A 124 2.76 -11.23 9.90
N ALA A 125 3.20 -9.96 9.94
CA ALA A 125 4.59 -9.64 10.26
C ALA A 125 5.00 -10.17 11.63
N VAL A 126 4.17 -9.93 12.65
CA VAL A 126 4.43 -10.35 14.04
C VAL A 126 4.27 -11.87 14.19
N SER A 127 3.32 -12.50 13.53
CA SER A 127 3.12 -13.96 13.60
C SER A 127 4.28 -14.75 13.00
N ILE A 128 4.82 -14.30 11.86
CA ILE A 128 5.89 -15.01 11.13
C ILE A 128 7.27 -14.55 11.61
N GLY A 129 7.46 -13.24 11.75
CA GLY A 129 8.75 -12.63 12.09
C GLY A 129 8.94 -12.36 13.60
N GLY A 130 7.93 -12.65 14.43
CA GLY A 130 7.94 -12.27 15.84
C GLY A 130 7.80 -10.76 16.06
N PRO A 131 7.79 -10.31 17.33
CA PRO A 131 7.72 -8.89 17.70
C PRO A 131 8.78 -8.02 17.02
N GLY A 132 9.98 -8.56 16.79
CA GLY A 132 11.10 -7.88 16.14
C GLY A 132 10.84 -7.39 14.73
N ALA A 133 9.90 -8.01 14.00
CA ALA A 133 9.49 -7.53 12.67
C ALA A 133 8.97 -6.09 12.71
N THR A 134 8.34 -5.69 13.83
CA THR A 134 7.85 -4.32 14.03
C THR A 134 8.97 -3.29 14.01
N PHE A 135 10.12 -3.59 14.62
CA PHE A 135 11.30 -2.71 14.57
C PHE A 135 11.71 -2.43 13.11
N TRP A 136 11.80 -3.48 12.31
CA TRP A 136 12.18 -3.35 10.90
C TRP A 136 11.10 -2.68 10.04
N MET A 137 9.82 -2.83 10.41
CA MET A 137 8.75 -2.05 9.79
C MET A 137 8.92 -0.55 10.04
N ILE A 138 9.23 -0.14 11.28
CA ILE A 138 9.48 1.27 11.64
C ILE A 138 10.67 1.81 10.84
N VAL A 139 11.77 1.07 10.78
CA VAL A 139 12.97 1.45 10.00
C VAL A 139 12.62 1.61 8.52
N ALA A 140 11.89 0.66 7.95
CA ALA A 140 11.43 0.73 6.56
C ALA A 140 10.53 1.95 6.31
N GLY A 141 9.61 2.26 7.22
CA GLY A 141 8.76 3.44 7.15
C GLY A 141 9.56 4.75 7.12
N LEU A 142 10.51 4.90 8.06
CA LEU A 142 11.36 6.10 8.14
C LEU A 142 12.25 6.29 6.91
N LEU A 143 12.85 5.21 6.39
CA LEU A 143 13.64 5.25 5.16
C LEU A 143 12.77 5.50 3.93
N GLY A 144 11.58 4.91 3.90
CA GLY A 144 10.61 5.03 2.80
C GLY A 144 10.11 6.46 2.57
N MET A 145 10.08 7.31 3.61
CA MET A 145 9.66 8.71 3.49
C MET A 145 10.42 9.45 2.38
N SER A 146 11.73 9.23 2.25
CA SER A 146 12.54 9.88 1.23
C SER A 146 12.25 9.37 -0.20
N ALA A 147 11.86 8.10 -0.33
CA ALA A 147 11.41 7.54 -1.60
C ALA A 147 10.05 8.14 -2.01
N LYS A 148 9.10 8.28 -1.08
CA LYS A 148 7.83 8.97 -1.32
C LYS A 148 8.03 10.41 -1.78
N PHE A 149 8.94 11.14 -1.13
CA PHE A 149 9.26 12.52 -1.51
C PHE A 149 9.62 12.65 -2.99
N ILE A 150 10.56 11.84 -3.49
CA ILE A 150 10.99 11.90 -4.89
C ILE A 150 9.88 11.45 -5.85
N GLU A 151 9.13 10.39 -5.50
CA GLU A 151 8.01 9.89 -6.29
C GLU A 151 6.94 10.95 -6.53
N CYS A 152 6.49 11.59 -5.47
CA CYS A 152 5.39 12.55 -5.53
C CYS A 152 5.83 13.90 -6.13
N THR A 153 7.08 14.31 -5.90
CA THR A 153 7.68 15.45 -6.63
C THR A 153 7.68 15.19 -8.13
N LEU A 154 8.15 14.03 -8.59
CA LEU A 154 8.19 13.68 -10.01
C LEU A 154 6.78 13.50 -10.58
N GLY A 155 5.87 12.86 -9.83
CA GLY A 155 4.48 12.67 -10.23
C GLY A 155 3.79 13.99 -10.56
N THR A 156 3.96 14.99 -9.71
CA THR A 156 3.44 16.34 -9.91
C THR A 156 4.17 17.09 -11.01
N LYS A 157 5.49 17.01 -11.08
CA LYS A 157 6.32 17.71 -12.07
C LYS A 157 6.04 17.28 -13.51
N TYR A 158 5.80 16.00 -13.73
CA TYR A 158 5.63 15.41 -15.07
C TYR A 158 4.18 15.12 -15.44
N ARG A 159 3.22 15.55 -14.62
CA ARG A 159 1.80 15.39 -14.90
C ARG A 159 1.37 16.08 -16.22
N ILE A 160 0.31 15.56 -16.81
CA ILE A 160 -0.35 16.15 -17.98
C ILE A 160 -1.66 16.80 -17.49
N GLN A 161 -1.90 18.01 -17.94
CA GLN A 161 -3.20 18.65 -17.81
C GLN A 161 -4.01 18.39 -19.08
N HIS A 162 -5.23 17.91 -18.89
CA HIS A 162 -6.17 17.71 -19.98
C HIS A 162 -7.03 18.95 -20.20
N PRO A 163 -7.64 19.11 -21.40
CA PRO A 163 -8.49 20.28 -21.72
C PRO A 163 -9.71 20.44 -20.80
N ASP A 164 -10.18 19.36 -20.18
CA ASP A 164 -11.29 19.35 -19.21
C ASP A 164 -10.87 19.77 -17.79
N GLY A 165 -9.59 20.12 -17.61
CA GLY A 165 -8.99 20.49 -16.32
C GLY A 165 -8.60 19.31 -15.45
N SER A 166 -8.81 18.05 -15.88
CA SER A 166 -8.29 16.88 -15.19
C SER A 166 -6.80 16.74 -15.37
N VAL A 167 -6.15 15.98 -14.48
CA VAL A 167 -4.70 15.72 -14.56
C VAL A 167 -4.41 14.23 -14.59
N SER A 168 -3.30 13.87 -15.22
CA SER A 168 -2.75 12.53 -15.22
C SER A 168 -1.27 12.58 -14.92
N GLY A 169 -0.83 11.92 -13.86
CA GLY A 169 0.56 11.88 -13.44
C GLY A 169 0.93 10.53 -12.82
N GLY A 170 2.06 10.48 -12.16
CA GLY A 170 2.61 9.27 -11.59
C GLY A 170 3.70 8.62 -12.44
N PRO A 171 4.14 7.39 -12.11
CA PRO A 171 5.34 6.78 -12.68
C PRO A 171 5.30 6.62 -14.20
N SER A 172 4.19 6.20 -14.78
CA SER A 172 4.08 6.08 -16.24
C SER A 172 4.41 7.38 -16.97
N TYR A 173 4.08 8.52 -16.37
CA TYR A 173 4.32 9.84 -16.94
C TYR A 173 5.73 10.35 -16.69
N TYR A 174 6.28 10.27 -15.46
CA TYR A 174 7.64 10.74 -15.25
C TYR A 174 8.71 9.79 -15.83
N LEU A 175 8.45 8.49 -15.91
CA LEU A 175 9.34 7.55 -16.62
C LEU A 175 9.39 7.87 -18.10
N SER A 176 8.24 7.98 -18.78
CA SER A 176 8.20 8.23 -20.22
C SER A 176 8.67 9.64 -20.58
N ARG A 177 8.23 10.69 -19.89
CA ARG A 177 8.53 12.10 -20.21
C ARG A 177 9.83 12.60 -19.59
N GLY A 178 10.10 12.20 -18.34
CA GLY A 178 11.33 12.61 -17.65
C GLY A 178 12.57 12.03 -18.28
N LEU A 179 12.57 10.72 -18.59
CA LEU A 179 13.72 10.09 -19.24
C LEU A 179 13.88 10.54 -20.71
N ALA A 180 12.78 10.91 -21.38
CA ALA A 180 12.88 11.44 -22.75
C ALA A 180 13.69 12.74 -22.83
N LYS A 181 13.71 13.57 -21.79
CA LYS A 181 14.56 14.78 -21.72
C LYS A 181 16.06 14.47 -21.71
N LYS A 182 16.45 13.23 -21.34
CA LYS A 182 17.86 12.79 -21.27
C LYS A 182 18.38 12.20 -22.59
N GLY A 183 17.58 12.24 -23.66
CA GLY A 183 17.98 11.79 -25.00
C GLY A 183 17.15 10.61 -25.50
N LYS A 184 17.33 10.28 -26.80
CA LYS A 184 16.48 9.29 -27.52
C LYS A 184 16.50 7.90 -26.89
N THR A 185 17.68 7.39 -26.52
CA THR A 185 17.82 6.04 -25.92
C THR A 185 17.15 5.99 -24.54
N MET A 186 17.36 7.01 -23.70
CA MET A 186 16.70 7.10 -22.40
C MET A 186 15.18 7.27 -22.54
N GLY A 187 14.72 7.98 -23.58
CA GLY A 187 13.28 8.09 -23.87
C GLY A 187 12.65 6.76 -24.27
N GLN A 188 13.37 5.91 -25.02
CA GLN A 188 12.90 4.55 -25.34
C GLN A 188 12.82 3.67 -24.08
N LEU A 189 13.89 3.67 -23.28
CA LEU A 189 13.90 2.97 -21.98
C LEU A 189 12.74 3.46 -21.10
N GLY A 190 12.54 4.77 -21.01
CA GLY A 190 11.45 5.35 -20.22
C GLY A 190 10.07 4.89 -20.65
N LYS A 191 9.81 4.74 -21.95
CA LYS A 191 8.55 4.19 -22.45
C LYS A 191 8.34 2.72 -22.05
N VAL A 192 9.39 1.90 -22.13
CA VAL A 192 9.33 0.49 -21.72
C VAL A 192 9.03 0.40 -20.22
N LEU A 193 9.78 1.12 -19.39
CA LEU A 193 9.58 1.15 -17.94
C LEU A 193 8.18 1.66 -17.57
N ALA A 194 7.67 2.66 -18.27
CA ALA A 194 6.33 3.22 -18.05
C ALA A 194 5.21 2.19 -18.33
N VAL A 195 5.35 1.41 -19.42
CA VAL A 195 4.39 0.34 -19.74
C VAL A 195 4.49 -0.80 -18.74
N MET A 196 5.71 -1.22 -18.36
CA MET A 196 5.90 -2.24 -17.31
C MET A 196 5.25 -1.81 -16.00
N PHE A 197 5.48 -0.54 -15.59
CA PHE A 197 4.83 0.01 -14.40
C PHE A 197 3.31 -0.02 -14.53
N ALA A 198 2.75 0.42 -15.66
CA ALA A 198 1.31 0.50 -15.86
C ALA A 198 0.66 -0.88 -15.79
N ILE A 199 1.26 -1.91 -16.39
CA ILE A 199 0.76 -3.30 -16.31
C ILE A 199 0.78 -3.79 -14.85
N ALA A 200 1.90 -3.60 -14.16
CA ALA A 200 2.02 -4.00 -12.76
C ALA A 200 1.04 -3.24 -11.85
N CYS A 201 0.83 -1.93 -12.09
CA CYS A 201 -0.11 -1.10 -11.34
C CYS A 201 -1.57 -1.52 -11.55
N ILE A 202 -1.97 -1.92 -12.76
CA ILE A 202 -3.30 -2.51 -13.01
C ILE A 202 -3.46 -3.78 -12.19
N GLY A 203 -2.48 -4.68 -12.23
CA GLY A 203 -2.50 -5.90 -11.42
C GLY A 203 -2.49 -5.64 -9.92
N GLY A 204 -1.66 -4.70 -9.44
CA GLY A 204 -1.62 -4.26 -8.04
C GLY A 204 -2.95 -3.66 -7.57
N SER A 205 -3.59 -2.89 -8.47
CA SER A 205 -4.91 -2.31 -8.22
C SER A 205 -5.99 -3.39 -8.07
N LEU A 206 -5.99 -4.41 -8.93
CA LEU A 206 -6.95 -5.51 -8.86
C LEU A 206 -6.64 -6.48 -7.71
N GLY A 207 -5.35 -6.69 -7.39
CA GLY A 207 -4.89 -7.59 -6.32
C GLY A 207 -4.89 -6.93 -4.95
N GLY A 208 -3.80 -6.25 -4.60
CA GLY A 208 -3.57 -5.69 -3.28
C GLY A 208 -4.54 -4.56 -2.91
N GLY A 209 -4.84 -3.69 -3.87
CA GLY A 209 -5.75 -2.55 -3.69
C GLY A 209 -7.24 -2.90 -3.73
N ASN A 210 -7.61 -4.12 -4.14
CA ASN A 210 -8.99 -4.57 -4.29
C ASN A 210 -9.22 -5.91 -3.59
N MET A 211 -8.76 -7.03 -4.19
CA MET A 211 -9.09 -8.37 -3.71
C MET A 211 -8.63 -8.63 -2.28
N VAL A 212 -7.42 -8.20 -1.90
CA VAL A 212 -6.93 -8.34 -0.51
C VAL A 212 -7.85 -7.59 0.47
N GLN A 213 -8.28 -6.40 0.10
CA GLN A 213 -9.08 -5.54 0.96
C GLN A 213 -10.46 -6.16 1.24
N ILE A 214 -11.16 -6.52 0.17
CA ILE A 214 -12.51 -7.11 0.32
C ILE A 214 -12.46 -8.49 0.97
N ASN A 215 -11.43 -9.29 0.69
CA ASN A 215 -11.26 -10.61 1.29
C ASN A 215 -11.20 -10.54 2.81
N GLN A 216 -10.33 -9.68 3.34
CA GLN A 216 -10.15 -9.52 4.77
C GLN A 216 -11.38 -8.87 5.44
N ALA A 217 -12.03 -7.92 4.76
CA ALA A 217 -13.30 -7.35 5.25
C ALA A 217 -14.41 -8.41 5.33
N THR A 218 -14.49 -9.31 4.35
CA THR A 218 -15.44 -10.41 4.32
C THR A 218 -15.17 -11.42 5.45
N LYS A 219 -13.90 -11.81 5.65
CA LYS A 219 -13.51 -12.72 6.74
C LYS A 219 -13.87 -12.15 8.11
N GLN A 220 -13.55 -10.87 8.34
CA GLN A 220 -13.88 -10.21 9.60
C GLN A 220 -15.41 -10.11 9.81
N LEU A 221 -16.18 -9.82 8.74
CA LEU A 221 -17.64 -9.78 8.81
C LEU A 221 -18.20 -11.16 9.16
N ILE A 222 -17.76 -12.23 8.49
CA ILE A 222 -18.18 -13.60 8.77
C ILE A 222 -17.86 -13.95 10.23
N SER A 223 -16.67 -13.64 10.71
CA SER A 223 -16.25 -13.92 12.09
C SER A 223 -17.19 -13.29 13.13
N VAL A 224 -17.57 -12.01 12.95
CA VAL A 224 -18.43 -11.30 13.93
C VAL A 224 -19.92 -11.60 13.79
N THR A 225 -20.35 -12.19 12.67
CA THR A 225 -21.76 -12.52 12.42
C THR A 225 -22.11 -14.00 12.66
N GLY A 226 -21.24 -14.73 13.34
CA GLY A 226 -21.49 -16.11 13.78
C GLY A 226 -20.57 -17.18 13.18
N GLY A 227 -19.49 -16.80 12.48
CA GLY A 227 -18.56 -17.75 11.88
C GLY A 227 -19.25 -18.64 10.85
N THR A 228 -19.26 -19.95 11.07
CA THR A 228 -19.92 -20.93 10.20
C THR A 228 -21.45 -20.78 10.12
N GLU A 229 -22.07 -20.10 11.08
CA GLU A 229 -23.52 -19.82 11.08
C GLU A 229 -23.85 -18.46 10.43
N SER A 230 -22.86 -17.72 9.99
CA SER A 230 -23.07 -16.45 9.28
C SER A 230 -23.81 -16.66 7.97
N LEU A 231 -24.72 -15.74 7.63
CA LEU A 231 -25.41 -15.72 6.34
C LEU A 231 -24.45 -15.61 5.15
N PHE A 232 -23.23 -15.09 5.38
CA PHE A 232 -22.21 -14.93 4.35
C PHE A 232 -21.26 -16.13 4.25
N PHE A 233 -21.32 -17.09 5.18
CA PHE A 233 -20.49 -18.29 5.10
C PHE A 233 -20.88 -19.14 3.89
N GLY A 234 -19.93 -19.47 3.03
CA GLY A 234 -20.17 -20.15 1.75
C GLY A 234 -20.87 -19.30 0.68
N GLN A 235 -21.22 -18.05 0.99
CA GLN A 235 -21.83 -17.08 0.07
C GLN A 235 -21.16 -15.71 0.15
N ALA A 236 -19.85 -15.69 0.32
CA ALA A 236 -19.04 -14.48 0.49
C ALA A 236 -19.20 -13.47 -0.67
N TRP A 237 -19.44 -13.97 -1.88
CA TRP A 237 -19.70 -13.17 -3.08
C TRP A 237 -20.88 -12.18 -2.92
N ILE A 238 -21.87 -12.46 -2.06
CA ILE A 238 -23.00 -11.54 -1.81
C ILE A 238 -22.50 -10.24 -1.17
N PHE A 239 -21.64 -10.34 -0.15
CA PHE A 239 -21.02 -9.15 0.43
C PHE A 239 -20.12 -8.44 -0.57
N GLY A 240 -19.36 -9.20 -1.37
CA GLY A 240 -18.58 -8.66 -2.48
C GLY A 240 -19.42 -7.86 -3.48
N ALA A 241 -20.61 -8.36 -3.85
CA ALA A 241 -21.52 -7.66 -4.77
C ALA A 241 -22.07 -6.37 -4.17
N ILE A 242 -22.43 -6.36 -2.87
CA ILE A 242 -22.86 -5.15 -2.16
C ILE A 242 -21.73 -4.11 -2.18
N MET A 243 -20.52 -4.53 -1.82
CA MET A 243 -19.36 -3.63 -1.81
C MET A 243 -18.98 -3.15 -3.21
N ALA A 244 -19.09 -4.01 -4.24
CA ALA A 244 -18.87 -3.61 -5.63
C ALA A 244 -19.86 -2.53 -6.08
N ALA A 245 -21.13 -2.62 -5.68
CA ALA A 245 -22.12 -1.58 -5.96
C ALA A 245 -21.75 -0.25 -5.26
N VAL A 246 -21.35 -0.28 -3.99
CA VAL A 246 -20.94 0.91 -3.23
C VAL A 246 -19.70 1.55 -3.85
N VAL A 247 -18.66 0.76 -4.14
CA VAL A 247 -17.43 1.22 -4.80
C VAL A 247 -17.76 1.80 -6.18
N GLY A 248 -18.56 1.08 -6.98
CA GLY A 248 -18.95 1.49 -8.32
C GLY A 248 -19.63 2.86 -8.34
N MET A 249 -20.55 3.12 -7.43
CA MET A 249 -21.23 4.43 -7.32
C MET A 249 -20.25 5.59 -7.06
N ILE A 250 -19.20 5.34 -6.28
CA ILE A 250 -18.25 6.40 -5.91
C ILE A 250 -17.22 6.64 -7.02
N ILE A 251 -16.68 5.56 -7.62
CA ILE A 251 -15.59 5.66 -8.61
C ILE A 251 -16.04 6.26 -9.95
N ILE A 252 -17.36 6.25 -10.24
CA ILE A 252 -17.91 6.90 -11.44
C ILE A 252 -17.54 8.38 -11.47
N GLY A 253 -17.54 9.07 -10.33
CA GLY A 253 -17.23 10.50 -10.23
C GLY A 253 -15.73 10.85 -10.28
N GLY A 254 -14.84 9.87 -10.50
CA GLY A 254 -13.39 10.07 -10.60
C GLY A 254 -12.76 10.58 -9.30
N ILE A 255 -11.55 11.17 -9.41
CA ILE A 255 -10.74 11.58 -8.23
C ILE A 255 -11.47 12.58 -7.33
N LYS A 256 -12.27 13.49 -7.89
CA LYS A 256 -13.03 14.49 -7.11
C LYS A 256 -14.08 13.84 -6.22
N SER A 257 -14.72 12.75 -6.68
CA SER A 257 -15.68 11.99 -5.88
C SER A 257 -14.96 11.17 -4.82
N ILE A 258 -13.88 10.48 -5.21
CA ILE A 258 -13.04 9.71 -4.32
C ILE A 258 -12.51 10.61 -3.20
N ALA A 259 -11.87 11.73 -3.52
CA ALA A 259 -11.30 12.66 -2.55
C ALA A 259 -12.36 13.22 -1.58
N ARG A 260 -13.58 13.50 -2.05
CA ARG A 260 -14.69 13.97 -1.19
C ARG A 260 -15.15 12.92 -0.19
N VAL A 261 -15.02 11.65 -0.52
CA VAL A 261 -15.34 10.55 0.40
C VAL A 261 -14.16 10.31 1.35
N THR A 262 -12.94 10.23 0.82
CA THR A 262 -11.75 9.89 1.60
C THR A 262 -11.35 10.98 2.57
N ASP A 263 -11.56 12.27 2.26
CA ASP A 263 -11.27 13.39 3.18
C ASP A 263 -12.10 13.35 4.48
N LYS A 264 -13.22 12.62 4.48
CA LYS A 264 -14.08 12.38 5.66
C LYS A 264 -13.87 11.01 6.27
N VAL A 265 -13.84 9.98 5.42
CA VAL A 265 -13.76 8.59 5.88
C VAL A 265 -12.40 8.30 6.51
N VAL A 266 -11.29 8.77 5.91
CA VAL A 266 -9.95 8.46 6.42
C VAL A 266 -9.69 9.03 7.82
N PRO A 267 -9.93 10.30 8.11
CA PRO A 267 -9.76 10.80 9.49
C PRO A 267 -10.68 10.10 10.49
N PHE A 268 -11.90 9.76 10.10
CA PHE A 268 -12.87 9.08 10.95
C PHE A 268 -12.41 7.65 11.28
N MET A 269 -12.06 6.85 10.27
CA MET A 269 -11.64 5.46 10.47
C MET A 269 -10.32 5.36 11.24
N VAL A 270 -9.34 6.22 10.91
CA VAL A 270 -8.07 6.31 11.63
C VAL A 270 -8.31 6.75 13.07
N GLY A 271 -9.19 7.73 13.29
CA GLY A 271 -9.56 8.21 14.62
C GLY A 271 -10.13 7.11 15.51
N ILE A 272 -11.11 6.36 15.02
CA ILE A 272 -11.68 5.22 15.75
C ILE A 272 -10.61 4.19 16.09
N TYR A 273 -9.79 3.81 15.09
CA TYR A 273 -8.75 2.81 15.28
C TYR A 273 -7.70 3.25 16.30
N VAL A 274 -7.18 4.46 16.16
CA VAL A 274 -6.18 5.04 17.07
C VAL A 274 -6.72 5.17 18.49
N ILE A 275 -7.96 5.67 18.67
CA ILE A 275 -8.59 5.77 19.99
C ILE A 275 -8.71 4.38 20.61
N SER A 276 -9.17 3.39 19.86
CA SER A 276 -9.29 2.02 20.35
C SER A 276 -7.95 1.42 20.76
N ALA A 277 -6.91 1.62 19.95
CA ALA A 277 -5.56 1.19 20.29
C ALA A 277 -5.03 1.91 21.54
N LEU A 278 -5.28 3.20 21.68
CA LEU A 278 -4.90 3.97 22.87
C LEU A 278 -5.64 3.46 24.13
N VAL A 279 -6.90 3.06 24.02
CA VAL A 279 -7.63 2.47 25.16
C VAL A 279 -6.96 1.17 25.60
N VAL A 280 -6.60 0.29 24.66
CA VAL A 280 -5.89 -0.95 24.99
C VAL A 280 -4.52 -0.66 25.61
N LEU A 281 -3.75 0.25 25.03
CA LEU A 281 -2.41 0.62 25.52
C LEU A 281 -2.46 1.28 26.90
N THR A 282 -3.40 2.19 27.12
CA THR A 282 -3.56 2.85 28.43
C THR A 282 -4.07 1.90 29.52
N GLY A 283 -4.90 0.92 29.15
CA GLY A 283 -5.32 -0.15 30.06
C GLY A 283 -4.19 -1.12 30.44
N ASN A 284 -3.09 -1.14 29.67
CA ASN A 284 -1.97 -2.06 29.84
C ASN A 284 -0.60 -1.34 29.95
N LEU A 285 -0.55 -0.14 30.55
CA LEU A 285 0.65 0.70 30.62
C LEU A 285 1.88 -0.04 31.18
N SER A 286 1.69 -0.92 32.17
CA SER A 286 2.76 -1.70 32.78
C SER A 286 3.39 -2.72 31.82
N ALA A 287 2.69 -3.16 30.78
CA ALA A 287 3.17 -4.11 29.80
C ALA A 287 3.94 -3.45 28.63
N ILE A 288 3.76 -2.13 28.41
CA ILE A 288 4.40 -1.40 27.31
C ILE A 288 5.94 -1.51 27.32
N PRO A 289 6.65 -1.31 28.47
CA PRO A 289 8.11 -1.44 28.49
C PRO A 289 8.58 -2.85 28.10
N SER A 290 7.86 -3.89 28.53
CA SER A 290 8.16 -5.27 28.16
C SER A 290 7.93 -5.51 26.67
N ALA A 291 6.83 -5.02 26.10
CA ALA A 291 6.53 -5.13 24.67
C ALA A 291 7.58 -4.42 23.80
N LEU A 292 7.99 -3.21 24.18
CA LEU A 292 9.06 -2.47 23.50
C LEU A 292 10.39 -3.24 23.56
N ASN A 293 10.72 -3.82 24.72
CA ASN A 293 11.91 -4.65 24.86
C ASN A 293 11.85 -5.89 23.94
N GLN A 294 10.70 -6.56 23.84
CA GLN A 294 10.50 -7.69 22.93
C GLN A 294 10.66 -7.27 21.46
N ILE A 295 10.14 -6.11 21.07
CA ILE A 295 10.29 -5.56 19.71
C ILE A 295 11.77 -5.28 19.41
N ILE A 296 12.49 -4.64 20.32
CA ILE A 296 13.91 -4.28 20.10
C ILE A 296 14.80 -5.51 20.15
N SER A 297 14.68 -6.34 21.20
CA SER A 297 15.52 -7.53 21.34
C SER A 297 15.24 -8.56 20.24
N GLY A 298 13.96 -8.80 19.91
CA GLY A 298 13.57 -9.72 18.87
C GLY A 298 14.02 -9.31 17.45
N ALA A 299 14.29 -8.02 17.22
CA ALA A 299 14.81 -7.54 15.94
C ALA A 299 16.25 -8.00 15.66
N PHE A 300 17.01 -8.33 16.72
CA PHE A 300 18.43 -8.70 16.65
C PHE A 300 18.70 -10.10 17.22
N ASP A 301 17.67 -10.88 17.51
CA ASP A 301 17.80 -12.22 18.01
C ASP A 301 18.20 -13.19 16.88
N SER A 302 19.38 -13.79 17.00
CA SER A 302 19.88 -14.78 16.04
C SER A 302 19.11 -16.11 16.09
N GLY A 303 18.44 -16.41 17.21
CA GLY A 303 17.56 -17.56 17.41
C GLY A 303 16.09 -17.29 17.04
N ALA A 304 15.79 -16.09 16.50
CA ALA A 304 14.43 -15.68 16.19
C ALA A 304 13.75 -16.58 15.15
N MET A 305 12.43 -16.68 15.27
CA MET A 305 11.52 -17.66 14.69
C MET A 305 11.83 -18.07 13.25
N TYR A 306 11.72 -17.28 12.27
CA TYR A 306 11.88 -17.66 10.86
C TYR A 306 13.15 -17.03 10.27
N GLY A 307 14.28 -17.79 10.27
CA GLY A 307 15.51 -17.36 9.60
C GLY A 307 16.36 -16.32 10.36
N GLY A 308 16.29 -16.27 11.72
CA GLY A 308 17.10 -15.36 12.52
C GLY A 308 16.88 -13.88 12.17
N ILE A 309 17.87 -13.04 12.44
CA ILE A 309 17.79 -11.57 12.19
C ILE A 309 17.35 -11.23 10.76
N ILE A 310 17.87 -11.95 9.76
CA ILE A 310 17.57 -11.68 8.35
C ILE A 310 16.11 -12.03 8.02
N GLY A 311 15.61 -13.15 8.52
CA GLY A 311 14.20 -13.52 8.31
C GLY A 311 13.24 -12.54 8.94
N VAL A 312 13.50 -12.09 10.18
CA VAL A 312 12.72 -11.05 10.86
C VAL A 312 12.73 -9.74 10.08
N MET A 313 13.90 -9.33 9.60
CA MET A 313 14.07 -8.14 8.77
C MET A 313 13.28 -8.25 7.46
N ILE A 314 13.35 -9.38 6.75
CA ILE A 314 12.59 -9.62 5.52
C ILE A 314 11.09 -9.45 5.75
N GLN A 315 10.54 -10.05 6.82
CA GLN A 315 9.11 -9.94 7.13
C GLN A 315 8.73 -8.49 7.46
N GLY A 316 9.53 -7.80 8.26
CA GLY A 316 9.29 -6.39 8.58
C GLY A 316 9.30 -5.50 7.33
N PHE A 317 10.31 -5.60 6.49
CA PHE A 317 10.40 -4.81 5.25
C PHE A 317 9.31 -5.16 4.25
N LYS A 318 9.01 -6.46 4.06
CA LYS A 318 7.95 -6.90 3.15
C LYS A 318 6.59 -6.30 3.54
N ARG A 319 6.22 -6.39 4.81
CA ARG A 319 4.93 -5.89 5.29
C ARG A 319 4.87 -4.36 5.34
N ALA A 320 5.97 -3.68 5.69
CA ALA A 320 6.05 -2.23 5.64
C ALA A 320 5.90 -1.71 4.20
N ALA A 321 6.63 -2.28 3.24
CA ALA A 321 6.55 -1.86 1.83
C ALA A 321 5.17 -2.10 1.23
N PHE A 322 4.49 -3.18 1.62
CA PHE A 322 3.10 -3.43 1.23
C PHE A 322 2.14 -2.38 1.83
N SER A 323 2.37 -1.97 3.08
CA SER A 323 1.51 -1.02 3.79
C SER A 323 1.68 0.41 3.31
N ASN A 324 2.92 0.94 3.36
CA ASN A 324 3.20 2.35 3.04
C ASN A 324 3.50 2.63 1.56
N GLU A 325 3.70 1.60 0.75
CA GLU A 325 3.93 1.68 -0.70
C GLU A 325 5.12 2.57 -1.11
N ALA A 326 6.10 2.80 -0.22
CA ALA A 326 7.27 3.63 -0.52
C ALA A 326 8.22 2.89 -1.48
N GLY A 327 8.61 3.55 -2.57
CA GLY A 327 9.40 2.94 -3.64
C GLY A 327 8.55 2.20 -4.69
N ILE A 328 7.25 2.07 -4.45
CA ILE A 328 6.31 1.40 -5.37
C ILE A 328 5.78 2.37 -6.43
N GLY A 329 5.58 3.65 -6.06
CA GLY A 329 5.20 4.71 -6.98
C GLY A 329 3.71 5.00 -7.06
N SER A 330 2.85 4.19 -6.47
CA SER A 330 1.38 4.29 -6.52
C SER A 330 0.85 5.63 -6.04
N ALA A 331 1.26 6.08 -4.86
CA ALA A 331 0.79 7.33 -4.25
C ALA A 331 1.06 8.58 -5.09
N SER A 332 2.14 8.58 -5.89
CA SER A 332 2.46 9.69 -6.78
C SER A 332 1.35 9.96 -7.83
N ILE A 333 0.47 8.98 -8.09
CA ILE A 333 -0.69 9.12 -8.97
C ILE A 333 -1.75 10.01 -8.30
N ALA A 334 -2.05 9.80 -7.00
CA ALA A 334 -2.98 10.66 -6.26
C ALA A 334 -2.39 12.06 -6.04
N HIS A 335 -1.14 12.13 -5.59
CA HIS A 335 -0.45 13.40 -5.35
C HIS A 335 -0.31 14.26 -6.60
N SER A 336 -0.23 13.66 -7.79
CA SER A 336 -0.22 14.41 -9.05
C SER A 336 -1.48 15.25 -9.27
N ALA A 337 -2.59 14.91 -8.61
CA ALA A 337 -3.85 15.64 -8.71
C ALA A 337 -3.92 16.90 -7.80
N ALA A 338 -2.94 17.10 -6.91
CA ALA A 338 -2.91 18.26 -6.02
C ALA A 338 -2.81 19.59 -6.79
N LYS A 339 -3.53 20.60 -6.32
CA LYS A 339 -3.46 21.96 -6.84
C LYS A 339 -2.17 22.61 -6.35
N THR A 340 -1.17 22.66 -7.22
CA THR A 340 0.11 23.34 -6.94
C THR A 340 0.90 23.54 -8.23
N ASP A 341 1.61 24.66 -8.31
CA ASP A 341 2.62 24.92 -9.35
C ASP A 341 4.03 24.59 -8.83
N GLU A 342 4.17 24.17 -7.55
CA GLU A 342 5.41 23.79 -6.90
C GLU A 342 5.48 22.27 -6.63
N PRO A 343 6.04 21.46 -7.54
CA PRO A 343 6.08 20.00 -7.37
C PRO A 343 6.74 19.53 -6.08
N VAL A 344 7.75 20.26 -5.59
CA VAL A 344 8.46 19.94 -4.35
C VAL A 344 7.57 20.07 -3.12
N SER A 345 6.60 21.01 -3.13
CA SER A 345 5.67 21.16 -2.01
C SER A 345 4.86 19.90 -1.81
N GLU A 346 4.39 19.27 -2.90
CA GLU A 346 3.63 18.03 -2.85
C GLU A 346 4.52 16.83 -2.48
N GLY A 347 5.77 16.82 -2.94
CA GLY A 347 6.76 15.86 -2.43
C GLY A 347 7.00 15.98 -0.91
N MET A 348 6.99 17.20 -0.35
CA MET A 348 7.07 17.38 1.10
C MET A 348 5.84 16.80 1.80
N VAL A 349 4.63 17.04 1.29
CA VAL A 349 3.39 16.48 1.84
C VAL A 349 3.45 14.97 1.93
N SER A 350 3.96 14.30 0.92
CA SER A 350 4.02 12.84 0.87
C SER A 350 4.97 12.20 1.90
N LEU A 351 5.87 12.99 2.53
CA LEU A 351 6.68 12.52 3.67
C LEU A 351 5.81 12.02 4.84
N LEU A 352 4.61 12.59 4.99
CA LEU A 352 3.72 12.25 6.11
C LEU A 352 3.08 10.86 5.97
N GLU A 353 2.97 10.32 4.75
CA GLU A 353 2.30 9.03 4.52
C GLU A 353 2.99 7.86 5.23
N PRO A 354 4.28 7.51 4.95
CA PRO A 354 4.91 6.37 5.61
C PRO A 354 5.06 6.58 7.12
N PHE A 355 5.13 7.83 7.57
CA PHE A 355 5.17 8.15 8.99
C PHE A 355 3.82 7.82 9.66
N ILE A 356 2.71 8.31 9.12
CA ILE A 356 1.37 8.06 9.68
C ILE A 356 1.03 6.57 9.56
N ASP A 357 1.21 6.00 8.38
CA ASP A 357 0.87 4.61 8.08
C ASP A 357 1.68 3.63 8.94
N THR A 358 2.99 3.65 8.80
CA THR A 358 3.85 2.59 9.34
C THR A 358 4.40 2.94 10.71
N VAL A 359 4.98 4.16 10.88
CA VAL A 359 5.61 4.52 12.15
C VAL A 359 4.59 4.71 13.26
N VAL A 360 3.38 5.21 12.93
CA VAL A 360 2.32 5.42 13.94
C VAL A 360 1.35 4.23 13.96
N ILE A 361 0.56 4.03 12.91
CA ILE A 361 -0.58 3.09 12.95
C ILE A 361 -0.10 1.64 13.04
N CYS A 362 0.85 1.19 12.19
CA CYS A 362 1.35 -0.18 12.28
C CYS A 362 2.03 -0.47 13.61
N THR A 363 2.76 0.50 14.18
CA THR A 363 3.40 0.34 15.51
C THR A 363 2.36 0.20 16.61
N MET A 364 1.27 0.96 16.57
CA MET A 364 0.17 0.82 17.55
C MET A 364 -0.47 -0.57 17.46
N THR A 365 -0.75 -1.05 16.25
CA THR A 365 -1.27 -2.41 16.01
C THR A 365 -0.32 -3.47 16.58
N ALA A 366 0.95 -3.38 16.27
CA ALA A 366 1.96 -4.31 16.75
C ALA A 366 2.07 -4.32 18.28
N LEU A 367 2.06 -3.16 18.92
CA LEU A 367 2.08 -3.04 20.38
C LEU A 367 0.86 -3.73 21.01
N VAL A 368 -0.34 -3.54 20.46
CA VAL A 368 -1.55 -4.22 20.94
C VAL A 368 -1.40 -5.74 20.82
N ILE A 369 -0.92 -6.24 19.68
CA ILE A 369 -0.71 -7.69 19.46
C ILE A 369 0.33 -8.25 20.44
N VAL A 370 1.46 -7.56 20.60
CA VAL A 370 2.55 -8.03 21.48
C VAL A 370 2.13 -8.03 22.96
N ILE A 371 1.44 -6.97 23.41
CA ILE A 371 0.94 -6.86 24.79
C ILE A 371 -0.08 -7.94 25.11
N SER A 372 -0.92 -8.31 24.14
CA SER A 372 -1.91 -9.38 24.34
C SER A 372 -1.32 -10.79 24.37
N GLY A 373 -0.02 -10.95 24.11
CA GLY A 373 0.66 -12.25 24.07
C GLY A 373 0.44 -13.05 22.78
N TYR A 374 -0.37 -12.56 21.84
CA TYR A 374 -0.59 -13.25 20.56
C TYR A 374 0.61 -13.18 19.59
N GLY A 375 1.65 -12.42 19.90
CA GLY A 375 2.87 -12.34 19.09
C GLY A 375 3.93 -13.41 19.44
N SER A 376 3.64 -14.32 20.38
CA SER A 376 4.59 -15.32 20.89
C SER A 376 4.28 -16.71 20.33
N PHE A 377 4.40 -16.89 19.02
CA PHE A 377 4.37 -18.22 18.42
C PHE A 377 5.75 -18.89 18.54
N SER A 378 5.79 -20.22 18.66
CA SER A 378 7.03 -20.96 18.48
C SER A 378 7.50 -20.90 17.01
N ALA A 379 8.80 -21.13 16.76
CA ALA A 379 9.31 -21.17 15.39
C ALA A 379 8.59 -22.22 14.52
N GLU A 380 8.14 -23.32 15.13
CA GLU A 380 7.42 -24.39 14.44
C GLU A 380 5.99 -23.97 14.07
N GLU A 381 5.28 -23.28 14.98
CA GLU A 381 3.95 -22.70 14.72
C GLU A 381 4.01 -21.62 13.66
N ALA A 382 4.97 -20.70 13.73
CA ALA A 382 5.17 -19.66 12.72
C ALA A 382 5.46 -20.25 11.33
N LEU A 383 6.29 -21.30 11.27
CA LEU A 383 6.60 -22.03 10.04
C LEU A 383 5.36 -22.76 9.49
N SER A 384 4.56 -23.36 10.37
CA SER A 384 3.30 -24.01 10.02
C SER A 384 2.31 -23.00 9.43
N LEU A 385 2.12 -21.85 10.08
CA LEU A 385 1.26 -20.76 9.60
C LEU A 385 1.73 -20.21 8.24
N ALA A 386 3.05 -20.06 8.07
CA ALA A 386 3.61 -19.61 6.80
C ALA A 386 3.38 -20.63 5.66
N LYS A 387 3.42 -21.93 5.96
CA LYS A 387 3.24 -23.02 4.99
C LYS A 387 1.76 -23.32 4.69
N SER A 388 0.90 -23.34 5.71
CA SER A 388 -0.53 -23.66 5.54
C SER A 388 -1.25 -22.58 4.73
N GLY A 389 -0.72 -21.35 4.74
CA GLY A 389 -1.40 -20.21 4.13
C GLY A 389 -2.70 -19.83 4.83
N ASP A 390 -2.98 -20.43 5.97
CA ASP A 390 -4.06 -20.05 6.86
C ASP A 390 -3.56 -18.84 7.68
N LEU A 391 -3.53 -17.71 6.99
CA LEU A 391 -3.08 -16.45 7.56
C LEU A 391 -4.18 -15.97 8.51
N MET A 392 -4.00 -16.22 9.80
CA MET A 392 -4.82 -15.65 10.89
C MET A 392 -4.57 -14.14 11.00
N ALA A 393 -4.73 -13.43 9.86
CA ALA A 393 -4.26 -12.07 9.74
C ALA A 393 -5.11 -11.10 10.55
N ILE A 394 -6.38 -10.98 10.20
CA ILE A 394 -7.27 -10.02 10.84
C ILE A 394 -7.83 -10.57 12.15
N GLU A 395 -8.04 -11.88 12.22
CA GLU A 395 -8.53 -12.60 13.40
C GLU A 395 -7.56 -12.44 14.58
N LEU A 396 -6.25 -12.48 14.34
CA LEU A 396 -5.23 -12.27 15.36
C LEU A 396 -5.36 -10.87 15.99
N THR A 397 -5.46 -9.84 15.15
CA THR A 397 -5.64 -8.47 15.64
C THR A 397 -6.98 -8.32 16.38
N SER A 398 -8.05 -8.91 15.84
CA SER A 398 -9.36 -8.90 16.47
C SER A 398 -9.32 -9.52 17.87
N SER A 399 -8.69 -10.68 18.00
CA SER A 399 -8.49 -11.38 19.27
C SER A 399 -7.64 -10.59 20.26
N ALA A 400 -6.56 -9.94 19.78
CA ALA A 400 -5.70 -9.11 20.61
C ALA A 400 -6.46 -7.93 21.26
N PHE A 401 -7.27 -7.23 20.48
CA PHE A 401 -8.09 -6.15 21.01
C PHE A 401 -9.21 -6.64 21.95
N SER A 402 -9.83 -7.80 21.64
CA SER A 402 -10.95 -8.32 22.42
C SER A 402 -10.58 -8.72 23.84
N GLN A 403 -9.31 -8.99 24.14
CA GLN A 403 -8.84 -9.24 25.51
C GLN A 403 -9.08 -8.05 26.45
N THR A 404 -8.95 -6.82 25.93
CA THR A 404 -9.18 -5.61 26.73
C THR A 404 -10.59 -5.06 26.54
N ILE A 405 -11.12 -5.13 25.31
CA ILE A 405 -12.42 -4.59 24.91
C ILE A 405 -13.24 -5.72 24.28
N SER A 406 -14.04 -6.44 25.05
CA SER A 406 -14.76 -7.66 24.61
C SER A 406 -15.67 -7.46 23.39
N TRP A 407 -16.25 -6.28 23.22
CA TRP A 407 -17.12 -5.93 22.09
C TRP A 407 -16.38 -5.33 20.89
N PHE A 408 -15.06 -5.16 21.00
CA PHE A 408 -14.24 -4.54 19.95
C PHE A 408 -14.27 -5.25 18.59
N PRO A 409 -14.38 -6.59 18.49
CA PRO A 409 -14.47 -7.26 17.18
C PRO A 409 -15.54 -6.66 16.25
N VAL A 410 -16.66 -6.17 16.80
CA VAL A 410 -17.72 -5.49 16.03
C VAL A 410 -17.23 -4.12 15.52
N VAL A 411 -16.60 -3.33 16.37
CA VAL A 411 -16.02 -2.03 15.98
C VAL A 411 -14.88 -2.21 14.98
N LEU A 412 -14.04 -3.23 15.19
CA LEU A 412 -12.99 -3.58 14.24
C LEU A 412 -13.58 -3.96 12.88
N SER A 413 -14.68 -4.71 12.85
CA SER A 413 -15.36 -5.07 11.61
C SER A 413 -15.80 -3.83 10.82
N ILE A 414 -16.42 -2.87 11.48
CA ILE A 414 -16.78 -1.58 10.85
C ILE A 414 -15.52 -0.85 10.35
N SER A 415 -14.49 -0.77 11.16
CA SER A 415 -13.25 -0.12 10.81
C SER A 415 -12.61 -0.79 9.58
N VAL A 416 -12.53 -2.13 9.56
CA VAL A 416 -11.95 -2.90 8.45
C VAL A 416 -12.73 -2.72 7.16
N ILE A 417 -14.05 -2.68 7.22
CA ILE A 417 -14.89 -2.40 6.05
C ILE A 417 -14.62 -0.99 5.52
N LEU A 418 -14.47 0.00 6.39
CA LEU A 418 -14.13 1.37 5.99
C LEU A 418 -12.70 1.46 5.43
N PHE A 419 -11.72 0.79 6.04
CA PHE A 419 -10.36 0.67 5.54
C PHE A 419 -10.32 0.01 4.16
N ALA A 420 -11.02 -1.12 3.99
CA ALA A 420 -11.12 -1.81 2.72
C ALA A 420 -11.77 -0.93 1.64
N LEU A 421 -12.91 -0.29 1.97
CA LEU A 421 -13.59 0.62 1.06
C LEU A 421 -12.67 1.76 0.63
N SER A 422 -12.03 2.44 1.58
CA SER A 422 -11.18 3.59 1.29
C SER A 422 -9.99 3.21 0.39
N THR A 423 -9.34 2.08 0.67
CA THR A 423 -8.22 1.57 -0.13
C THR A 423 -8.66 1.19 -1.55
N MET A 424 -9.78 0.49 -1.69
CA MET A 424 -10.36 0.18 -3.00
C MET A 424 -10.65 1.44 -3.82
N LEU A 425 -11.14 2.51 -3.21
CA LEU A 425 -11.42 3.77 -3.90
C LEU A 425 -10.14 4.38 -4.48
N SER A 426 -9.07 4.49 -3.70
CA SER A 426 -7.81 5.08 -4.15
C SER A 426 -7.11 4.21 -5.18
N TRP A 427 -7.03 2.92 -4.96
CA TRP A 427 -6.43 2.00 -5.91
C TRP A 427 -7.22 1.87 -7.22
N SER A 428 -8.55 2.07 -7.19
CA SER A 428 -9.33 2.15 -8.43
C SER A 428 -8.87 3.30 -9.33
N TYR A 429 -8.49 4.43 -8.72
CA TYR A 429 -7.94 5.57 -9.45
C TYR A 429 -6.53 5.30 -9.99
N TYR A 430 -5.67 4.65 -9.19
CA TYR A 430 -4.31 4.30 -9.63
C TYR A 430 -4.32 3.36 -10.84
N GLY A 431 -5.11 2.30 -10.76
CA GLY A 431 -5.27 1.36 -11.86
C GLY A 431 -5.94 1.98 -13.08
N LEU A 432 -6.95 2.85 -12.90
CA LEU A 432 -7.58 3.57 -14.01
C LEU A 432 -6.57 4.45 -14.77
N LYS A 433 -5.74 5.22 -14.06
CA LYS A 433 -4.71 6.06 -14.70
C LYS A 433 -3.65 5.24 -15.44
N SER A 434 -3.31 4.06 -14.92
CA SER A 434 -2.42 3.12 -15.59
C SER A 434 -3.10 2.44 -16.80
N TRP A 435 -4.38 2.12 -16.68
CA TRP A 435 -5.18 1.57 -17.77
C TRP A 435 -5.33 2.56 -18.92
N THR A 436 -5.72 3.80 -18.62
CA THR A 436 -5.87 4.85 -19.66
C THR A 436 -4.53 5.25 -20.28
N TYR A 437 -3.41 5.09 -19.57
CA TYR A 437 -2.08 5.27 -20.14
C TYR A 437 -1.78 4.25 -21.27
N ILE A 438 -2.24 3.00 -21.15
CA ILE A 438 -2.01 1.92 -22.12
C ILE A 438 -3.06 1.96 -23.24
N PHE A 439 -4.35 2.06 -22.87
CA PHE A 439 -5.48 1.88 -23.80
C PHE A 439 -6.08 3.21 -24.30
N GLY A 440 -5.53 4.33 -23.86
CA GLY A 440 -6.02 5.66 -24.22
C GLY A 440 -7.16 6.15 -23.30
N ASP A 441 -7.31 7.47 -23.28
CA ASP A 441 -8.32 8.16 -22.47
C ASP A 441 -9.61 8.33 -23.26
N SER A 442 -10.48 7.32 -23.17
CA SER A 442 -11.80 7.32 -23.79
C SER A 442 -12.86 6.89 -22.78
N LYS A 443 -14.11 7.29 -23.00
CA LYS A 443 -15.24 6.88 -22.14
C LYS A 443 -15.40 5.36 -22.06
N TYR A 444 -15.12 4.64 -23.14
CA TYR A 444 -15.19 3.17 -23.17
C TYR A 444 -14.05 2.56 -22.34
N SER A 445 -12.85 3.09 -22.45
CA SER A 445 -11.68 2.69 -21.65
C SER A 445 -11.94 2.89 -20.17
N ASP A 446 -12.47 4.06 -19.78
CA ASP A 446 -12.83 4.38 -18.39
C ASP A 446 -13.88 3.41 -17.83
N ILE A 447 -14.98 3.19 -18.56
CA ILE A 447 -16.06 2.29 -18.10
C ILE A 447 -15.58 0.85 -18.03
N SER A 448 -14.85 0.35 -19.03
CA SER A 448 -14.37 -1.04 -19.05
C SER A 448 -13.49 -1.35 -17.85
N TYR A 449 -12.58 -0.44 -17.48
CA TYR A 449 -11.76 -0.63 -16.29
C TYR A 449 -12.61 -0.61 -15.00
N LYS A 450 -13.54 0.32 -14.84
CA LYS A 450 -14.40 0.41 -13.65
C LYS A 450 -15.27 -0.83 -13.47
N VAL A 451 -15.81 -1.37 -14.57
CA VAL A 451 -16.55 -2.65 -14.53
C VAL A 451 -15.64 -3.79 -14.13
N LEU A 452 -14.46 -3.91 -14.76
CA LEU A 452 -13.47 -4.91 -14.41
C LEU A 452 -13.09 -4.83 -12.92
N PHE A 453 -12.85 -3.63 -12.39
CA PHE A 453 -12.52 -3.42 -10.99
C PHE A 453 -13.64 -3.91 -10.07
N CYS A 454 -14.91 -3.61 -10.37
CA CYS A 454 -16.06 -4.07 -9.60
C CYS A 454 -16.23 -5.61 -9.65
N VAL A 455 -15.95 -6.25 -10.79
CA VAL A 455 -15.96 -7.71 -10.90
C VAL A 455 -14.90 -8.32 -9.97
N PHE A 456 -13.70 -7.73 -9.90
CA PHE A 456 -12.64 -8.21 -9.01
C PHE A 456 -12.95 -7.98 -7.51
N VAL A 457 -13.82 -7.02 -7.15
CA VAL A 457 -14.34 -6.91 -5.76
C VAL A 457 -15.15 -8.16 -5.41
N VAL A 458 -16.03 -8.62 -6.31
CA VAL A 458 -16.84 -9.83 -6.08
C VAL A 458 -15.95 -11.07 -6.02
N ILE A 459 -15.04 -11.22 -6.97
CA ILE A 459 -14.11 -12.36 -7.02
C ILE A 459 -13.26 -12.41 -5.74
N GLY A 460 -12.68 -11.28 -5.33
CA GLY A 460 -11.80 -11.21 -4.16
C GLY A 460 -12.46 -11.57 -2.83
N SER A 461 -13.78 -11.37 -2.70
CA SER A 461 -14.52 -11.79 -1.51
C SER A 461 -14.63 -13.31 -1.36
N ALA A 462 -14.57 -14.04 -2.46
CA ALA A 462 -14.81 -15.48 -2.53
C ALA A 462 -13.54 -16.36 -2.57
N ILE A 463 -12.40 -15.80 -2.94
CA ILE A 463 -11.12 -16.52 -3.07
C ILE A 463 -10.40 -16.67 -1.73
N SER A 464 -9.47 -17.63 -1.61
CA SER A 464 -8.64 -17.84 -0.43
C SER A 464 -7.74 -16.64 -0.11
N ALA A 465 -7.49 -16.39 1.18
CA ALA A 465 -6.60 -15.32 1.61
C ALA A 465 -5.18 -15.48 1.03
N LYS A 466 -4.67 -16.72 0.97
CA LYS A 466 -3.34 -17.02 0.44
C LYS A 466 -3.18 -16.53 -1.00
N SER A 467 -4.11 -16.87 -1.87
CA SER A 467 -4.06 -16.51 -3.28
C SER A 467 -4.17 -15.01 -3.50
N VAL A 468 -5.09 -14.32 -2.77
CA VAL A 468 -5.21 -12.87 -2.91
C VAL A 468 -3.99 -12.13 -2.39
N PHE A 469 -3.39 -12.55 -1.26
CA PHE A 469 -2.16 -11.93 -0.75
C PHE A 469 -0.97 -12.19 -1.66
N ASN A 470 -0.80 -13.42 -2.16
CA ASN A 470 0.29 -13.74 -3.07
C ASN A 470 0.20 -12.93 -4.36
N PHE A 471 -0.97 -12.88 -4.98
CA PHE A 471 -1.18 -12.08 -6.19
C PHE A 471 -0.99 -10.59 -5.92
N GLY A 472 -1.57 -10.07 -4.85
CA GLY A 472 -1.45 -8.67 -4.44
C GLY A 472 0.00 -8.27 -4.18
N ASP A 473 0.73 -9.06 -3.37
CA ASP A 473 2.15 -8.85 -3.11
C ASP A 473 2.95 -8.85 -4.42
N ALA A 474 2.77 -9.87 -5.27
CA ALA A 474 3.54 -9.99 -6.51
C ALA A 474 3.37 -8.78 -7.42
N MET A 475 2.14 -8.35 -7.65
CA MET A 475 1.86 -7.24 -8.56
C MET A 475 2.28 -5.89 -7.98
N ILE A 476 2.10 -5.65 -6.68
CA ILE A 476 2.56 -4.43 -6.01
C ILE A 476 4.08 -4.35 -6.04
N PHE A 477 4.78 -5.42 -5.69
CA PHE A 477 6.24 -5.43 -5.72
C PHE A 477 6.82 -5.37 -7.14
N ALA A 478 6.11 -5.86 -8.16
CA ALA A 478 6.53 -5.69 -9.55
C ALA A 478 6.64 -4.23 -9.99
N MET A 479 5.83 -3.34 -9.40
CA MET A 479 5.85 -1.90 -9.70
C MET A 479 7.17 -1.24 -9.31
N CYS A 480 7.87 -1.72 -8.27
CA CYS A 480 9.08 -1.07 -7.77
C CYS A 480 10.29 -1.22 -8.69
N PHE A 481 10.37 -2.26 -9.53
CA PHE A 481 11.49 -2.39 -10.45
C PHE A 481 11.62 -1.21 -11.42
N PRO A 482 10.60 -0.92 -12.25
CA PRO A 482 10.66 0.22 -13.15
C PRO A 482 10.67 1.56 -12.40
N ASN A 483 9.95 1.64 -11.26
CA ASN A 483 9.84 2.87 -10.50
C ASN A 483 11.18 3.29 -9.90
N VAL A 484 11.78 2.48 -9.04
CA VAL A 484 13.04 2.81 -8.34
C VAL A 484 14.18 3.08 -9.33
N LEU A 485 14.26 2.34 -10.45
CA LEU A 485 15.22 2.62 -11.51
C LEU A 485 15.02 4.04 -12.09
N GLY A 486 13.77 4.42 -12.36
CA GLY A 486 13.45 5.77 -12.82
C GLY A 486 13.80 6.85 -11.80
N LEU A 487 13.52 6.57 -10.51
CA LEU A 487 13.87 7.49 -9.43
C LEU A 487 15.38 7.73 -9.33
N TYR A 488 16.22 6.69 -9.42
CA TYR A 488 17.67 6.86 -9.48
C TYR A 488 18.11 7.76 -10.63
N LEU A 489 17.55 7.54 -11.82
CA LEU A 489 17.90 8.31 -13.01
C LEU A 489 17.44 9.77 -12.94
N LEU A 490 16.35 10.07 -12.22
CA LEU A 490 15.75 11.40 -12.10
C LEU A 490 16.11 12.12 -10.79
N ALA A 491 16.77 11.46 -9.83
CA ALA A 491 17.12 12.03 -8.54
C ALA A 491 17.96 13.33 -8.64
N PRO A 492 18.93 13.50 -9.56
CA PRO A 492 19.68 14.76 -9.68
C PRO A 492 18.80 15.95 -10.00
N GLU A 493 17.77 15.77 -10.82
CA GLU A 493 16.82 16.82 -11.18
C GLU A 493 15.98 17.24 -9.95
N VAL A 494 15.42 16.27 -9.21
CA VAL A 494 14.67 16.56 -8.00
C VAL A 494 15.52 17.23 -6.92
N LYS A 495 16.82 16.88 -6.83
CA LYS A 495 17.74 17.54 -5.89
C LYS A 495 17.99 19.01 -6.25
N ALA A 496 18.05 19.32 -7.54
CA ALA A 496 18.15 20.71 -7.99
C ALA A 496 16.87 21.49 -7.69
N ASP A 497 15.70 20.91 -7.99
CA ASP A 497 14.40 21.52 -7.69
C ASP A 497 14.21 21.75 -6.19
N LEU A 498 14.60 20.77 -5.34
CA LEU A 498 14.54 20.92 -3.89
C LEU A 498 15.40 22.08 -3.39
N LYS A 499 16.63 22.22 -3.93
CA LYS A 499 17.52 23.31 -3.55
C LYS A 499 16.94 24.67 -3.93
N ASP A 500 16.40 24.80 -5.13
CA ASP A 500 15.74 26.02 -5.62
C ASP A 500 14.52 26.37 -4.77
N TYR A 501 13.61 25.41 -4.59
CA TYR A 501 12.40 25.58 -3.77
C TYR A 501 12.71 26.07 -2.35
N LEU A 502 13.66 25.42 -1.65
CA LEU A 502 14.06 25.82 -0.31
C LEU A 502 14.71 27.20 -0.27
N ALA A 503 15.44 27.60 -1.31
CA ALA A 503 16.01 28.96 -1.42
C ALA A 503 14.91 30.01 -1.55
N ARG A 504 13.90 29.78 -2.40
CA ARG A 504 12.74 30.67 -2.62
C ARG A 504 11.84 30.76 -1.38
N VAL A 505 11.65 29.66 -0.64
CA VAL A 505 10.95 29.69 0.66
C VAL A 505 11.72 30.54 1.68
N LYS A 506 13.06 30.39 1.72
CA LYS A 506 13.90 31.15 2.65
C LYS A 506 13.99 32.64 2.31
N SER A 507 13.99 33.01 1.03
CA SER A 507 13.99 34.40 0.57
C SER A 507 12.65 35.11 0.76
N GLY A 508 11.55 34.35 1.00
CA GLY A 508 10.20 34.89 1.09
C GLY A 508 9.54 35.10 -0.29
N GLU A 509 10.13 34.62 -1.37
CA GLU A 509 9.52 34.63 -2.70
C GLU A 509 8.29 33.71 -2.71
N ILE A 510 8.38 32.55 -2.08
CA ILE A 510 7.22 31.70 -1.78
C ILE A 510 6.66 32.18 -0.43
N VAL A 511 5.54 32.90 -0.51
CA VAL A 511 4.94 33.60 0.64
C VAL A 511 4.17 32.64 1.52
N GLN A 512 4.36 32.75 2.84
CA GLN A 512 3.49 32.11 3.82
C GLN A 512 2.24 32.96 4.05
N HIS A 513 1.08 32.37 3.80
CA HIS A 513 -0.21 33.00 4.13
C HIS A 513 -0.63 32.62 5.54
N LYS A 514 -0.92 33.60 6.39
CA LYS A 514 -1.56 33.35 7.68
C LYS A 514 -3.04 33.07 7.40
N LYS A 515 -3.49 31.86 7.65
CA LYS A 515 -4.92 31.56 7.79
C LYS A 515 -5.40 31.87 9.17
#